data_a98aeddb9577a36caabf46ff418c3a66
#
_entry.id   a98aeddb9577a36caabf46ff418c3a66
#
_cell.length_a   1.000
_cell.length_b   1.000
_cell.length_c   1.000
_cell.angle_alpha   90.00
_cell.angle_beta   90.00
_cell.angle_gamma   90.00
#
_symmetry.space_group_name_H-M   'P 1'
#
loop_
_entity.id
_entity.type
_entity.pdbx_description
1 polymer ?
#
loop_
_entity_poly.entity_id
_entity_poly.type
_entity_poly.pdbx_seq_one_letter_code
_entity_poly.pdbx_strand_id
1 'polypeptide(L)'
;MVVEHKGLKELLPPLRWCAVTRDQVISNGYRLDASAYDIDAMEALARVHHNPYGWVYLWSEKGMVKEAYVGGRFKRIYTENKSDIPFFLPSDIESVYPTPSKYISGKTVAPLDDLKVQKGMLLISVSGTIGKTSLVSKKLDKQVFSHDLLRVTFQGPYDLGYVYAYLNTEVGLKLLQSNNYGAVIDHIEPEHLTKLPIPHAPEEVKRSIHEAVVASYDLRDQSNDLIDEAQRLLYEALGLPARIELNPKYYAPDAGFRCFTVKREDLNNRFDASYHIPEVKEILSLIAQNAAEVTTLGDPRVSKEIVLAGVFKRTYVDKNAGVPFLGGRDIRLLAPKVEKFLSYAVHKDRIHKELEVFENYVLISDRGTIGKVQIVPKHWSGWAVSQNIIKLIPASSDIAGYIYAYLQTPYGEAQIKRETYGAVVDMIDDNSISNVSIPLLKDASVQSRINDLVLEANALRYKAYLKEQEALQQMEAVLKAL
;
A
#
# COMPACT_ATOMS: atom_id res chain seq x y z
N MET A 1 -22.57 -4.55 -50.73
CA MET A 1 -22.08 -3.26 -50.22
C MET A 1 -21.07 -3.59 -49.12
N VAL A 2 -19.79 -3.64 -49.49
CA VAL A 2 -18.71 -3.94 -48.52
C VAL A 2 -18.35 -2.60 -47.89
N VAL A 3 -18.66 -2.46 -46.61
CA VAL A 3 -18.24 -1.27 -45.83
C VAL A 3 -16.76 -1.44 -45.54
N GLU A 4 -15.91 -0.71 -46.21
CA GLU A 4 -14.50 -0.61 -45.88
C GLU A 4 -14.34 -0.01 -44.47
N HIS A 5 -13.97 -0.82 -43.51
CA HIS A 5 -13.56 -0.38 -42.18
C HIS A 5 -12.14 0.22 -42.19
N LYS A 6 -11.99 1.40 -42.84
CA LYS A 6 -10.73 2.16 -42.84
C LYS A 6 -10.39 2.82 -41.48
N GLY A 7 -11.32 2.86 -40.52
CA GLY A 7 -11.14 3.57 -39.24
C GLY A 7 -10.67 2.75 -38.06
N LEU A 8 -10.64 1.43 -38.16
CA LEU A 8 -10.27 0.55 -36.98
C LEU A 8 -8.78 0.18 -36.95
N LYS A 9 -8.06 0.26 -38.05
CA LYS A 9 -6.63 -0.06 -38.13
C LYS A 9 -5.72 0.97 -37.45
N GLU A 10 -6.18 2.22 -37.27
CA GLU A 10 -5.41 3.31 -36.64
C GLU A 10 -5.60 3.36 -35.10
N LEU A 11 -6.57 2.62 -34.55
CA LEU A 11 -6.91 2.63 -33.13
C LEU A 11 -6.35 1.43 -32.34
N LEU A 12 -5.84 0.42 -33.02
CA LEU A 12 -5.21 -0.74 -32.36
C LEU A 12 -3.69 -0.56 -32.44
N PRO A 13 -2.98 -0.81 -31.33
CA PRO A 13 -1.52 -0.85 -31.40
C PRO A 13 -1.10 -1.87 -32.47
N PRO A 14 0.00 -1.64 -33.19
CA PRO A 14 0.45 -2.57 -34.23
C PRO A 14 0.62 -3.96 -33.63
N LEU A 15 0.14 -4.98 -34.34
CA LEU A 15 0.27 -6.37 -33.92
C LEU A 15 1.76 -6.70 -33.79
N ARG A 16 2.20 -7.00 -32.57
CA ARG A 16 3.57 -7.42 -32.28
C ARG A 16 3.66 -8.94 -32.42
N TRP A 17 4.67 -9.43 -33.12
CA TRP A 17 4.94 -10.84 -33.32
C TRP A 17 6.44 -11.14 -33.22
N CYS A 18 6.79 -12.33 -32.81
CA CYS A 18 8.18 -12.83 -32.84
C CYS A 18 8.22 -14.22 -33.47
N ALA A 19 9.34 -14.51 -34.11
CA ALA A 19 9.66 -15.85 -34.56
C ALA A 19 10.39 -16.61 -33.42
N VAL A 20 10.02 -17.84 -33.21
CA VAL A 20 10.63 -18.72 -32.18
C VAL A 20 11.34 -19.85 -32.88
N THR A 21 12.62 -20.08 -32.55
CA THR A 21 13.41 -21.16 -33.12
C THR A 21 13.11 -22.49 -32.43
N ARG A 22 13.40 -23.59 -33.12
CA ARG A 22 13.27 -24.93 -32.55
C ARG A 22 14.09 -25.09 -31.26
N ASP A 23 15.31 -24.53 -31.22
CA ASP A 23 16.17 -24.64 -30.05
C ASP A 23 15.62 -23.88 -28.85
N GLN A 24 14.97 -22.72 -29.08
CA GLN A 24 14.23 -22.00 -28.04
C GLN A 24 13.05 -22.80 -27.48
N VAL A 25 12.33 -23.51 -28.35
CA VAL A 25 11.23 -24.41 -27.91
C VAL A 25 11.78 -25.57 -27.07
N ILE A 26 12.87 -26.19 -27.49
CA ILE A 26 13.50 -27.29 -26.77
C ILE A 26 14.03 -26.82 -25.41
N SER A 27 14.76 -25.71 -25.37
CA SER A 27 15.30 -25.14 -24.13
C SER A 27 14.24 -24.66 -23.15
N ASN A 28 13.05 -24.33 -23.66
CA ASN A 28 11.91 -23.91 -22.86
C ASN A 28 10.93 -25.07 -22.53
N GLY A 29 11.44 -26.31 -22.54
CA GLY A 29 10.67 -27.48 -22.12
C GLY A 29 9.53 -27.86 -23.07
N TYR A 30 9.73 -27.64 -24.39
CA TYR A 30 8.74 -27.91 -25.46
C TYR A 30 7.42 -27.14 -25.31
N ARG A 31 7.43 -26.01 -24.62
CA ARG A 31 6.25 -25.15 -24.52
C ARG A 31 5.97 -24.48 -25.86
N LEU A 32 4.68 -24.43 -26.24
CA LEU A 32 4.18 -23.79 -27.46
C LEU A 32 3.13 -22.69 -27.18
N ASP A 33 2.86 -22.42 -25.92
CA ASP A 33 1.95 -21.36 -25.51
C ASP A 33 2.60 -19.97 -25.70
N ALA A 34 1.86 -19.01 -26.21
CA ALA A 34 2.36 -17.66 -26.51
C ALA A 34 2.95 -16.95 -25.28
N SER A 35 2.44 -17.22 -24.09
CA SER A 35 2.94 -16.63 -22.85
C SER A 35 4.37 -17.04 -22.49
N ALA A 36 4.84 -18.18 -23.02
CA ALA A 36 6.24 -18.63 -22.86
C ALA A 36 7.24 -17.82 -23.73
N TYR A 37 6.74 -17.05 -24.70
CA TYR A 37 7.53 -16.30 -25.69
C TYR A 37 7.09 -14.83 -25.76
N ASP A 38 6.86 -14.25 -24.61
CA ASP A 38 6.48 -12.85 -24.47
C ASP A 38 7.60 -11.94 -25.03
N ILE A 39 7.24 -11.11 -26.01
CA ILE A 39 8.17 -10.22 -26.71
C ILE A 39 8.85 -9.27 -25.74
N ASP A 40 8.10 -8.71 -24.77
CA ASP A 40 8.67 -7.78 -23.80
C ASP A 40 9.68 -8.47 -22.89
N ALA A 41 9.43 -9.74 -22.54
CA ALA A 41 10.38 -10.55 -21.78
C ALA A 41 11.65 -10.87 -22.61
N MET A 42 11.51 -11.14 -23.91
CA MET A 42 12.66 -11.37 -24.79
C MET A 42 13.51 -10.12 -24.97
N GLU A 43 12.89 -8.94 -25.15
CA GLU A 43 13.56 -7.66 -25.21
C GLU A 43 14.26 -7.32 -23.90
N ALA A 44 13.60 -7.55 -22.76
CA ALA A 44 14.19 -7.39 -21.43
C ALA A 44 15.41 -8.28 -21.23
N LEU A 45 15.33 -9.55 -21.64
CA LEU A 45 16.43 -10.52 -21.58
C LEU A 45 17.60 -10.05 -22.45
N ALA A 46 17.33 -9.61 -23.66
CA ALA A 46 18.35 -9.09 -24.57
C ALA A 46 19.10 -7.89 -23.98
N ARG A 47 18.38 -6.95 -23.35
CA ARG A 47 19.00 -5.78 -22.65
C ARG A 47 19.96 -6.20 -21.55
N VAL A 48 19.61 -7.22 -20.78
CA VAL A 48 20.50 -7.72 -19.71
C VAL A 48 21.72 -8.45 -20.30
N HIS A 49 21.50 -9.31 -21.31
CA HIS A 49 22.57 -10.10 -21.90
C HIS A 49 23.61 -9.26 -22.69
N HIS A 50 23.18 -8.14 -23.30
CA HIS A 50 24.07 -7.23 -24.01
C HIS A 50 24.63 -6.11 -23.13
N ASN A 51 24.39 -6.16 -21.82
CA ASN A 51 24.87 -5.12 -20.92
C ASN A 51 26.42 -5.10 -20.89
N PRO A 52 27.08 -3.94 -21.02
CA PRO A 52 28.56 -3.84 -21.08
C PRO A 52 29.26 -4.24 -19.78
N TYR A 53 28.55 -4.22 -18.65
CA TYR A 53 29.08 -4.72 -17.39
C TYR A 53 29.02 -6.25 -17.28
N GLY A 54 28.47 -6.93 -18.28
CA GLY A 54 28.15 -8.36 -18.19
C GLY A 54 26.93 -8.62 -17.31
N TRP A 55 26.65 -9.88 -17.09
CA TRP A 55 25.51 -10.30 -16.28
C TRP A 55 25.79 -11.62 -15.55
N VAL A 56 25.03 -11.90 -14.53
CA VAL A 56 25.03 -13.17 -13.78
C VAL A 56 23.60 -13.61 -13.51
N TYR A 57 23.38 -14.89 -13.24
CA TYR A 57 22.11 -15.32 -12.67
C TYR A 57 22.03 -14.88 -11.20
N LEU A 58 20.89 -14.36 -10.79
CA LEU A 58 20.69 -13.74 -9.48
C LEU A 58 21.04 -14.71 -8.34
N TRP A 59 20.67 -15.98 -8.45
CA TRP A 59 21.03 -17.03 -7.51
C TRP A 59 21.92 -18.07 -8.18
N SER A 60 23.19 -17.83 -8.14
CA SER A 60 24.25 -18.70 -8.63
C SER A 60 25.51 -18.54 -7.78
N GLU A 61 26.55 -19.32 -8.02
CA GLU A 61 27.84 -19.22 -7.31
C GLU A 61 28.45 -17.81 -7.39
N LYS A 62 28.32 -17.14 -8.54
CA LYS A 62 28.77 -15.75 -8.78
C LYS A 62 27.62 -14.74 -8.62
N GLY A 63 26.43 -15.19 -8.20
CA GLY A 63 25.25 -14.38 -8.04
C GLY A 63 25.26 -13.56 -6.74
N MET A 64 24.15 -12.92 -6.46
CA MET A 64 23.99 -12.01 -5.33
C MET A 64 23.20 -12.62 -4.19
N VAL A 65 22.36 -13.62 -4.46
CA VAL A 65 21.51 -14.27 -3.45
C VAL A 65 22.31 -15.30 -2.68
N LYS A 66 22.26 -15.20 -1.35
CA LYS A 66 22.82 -16.18 -0.42
C LYS A 66 21.83 -17.30 -0.16
N GLU A 67 20.58 -16.94 0.14
CA GLU A 67 19.49 -17.85 0.45
C GLU A 67 18.17 -17.27 0.01
N ALA A 68 17.28 -18.10 -0.50
CA ALA A 68 15.92 -17.73 -0.85
C ALA A 68 14.97 -18.88 -0.46
N TYR A 69 13.88 -18.56 0.27
CA TYR A 69 12.91 -19.56 0.69
C TYR A 69 11.51 -18.96 0.88
N VAL A 70 10.51 -19.81 0.84
CA VAL A 70 9.13 -19.50 1.26
C VAL A 70 8.85 -20.20 2.58
N GLY A 71 8.04 -19.58 3.43
CA GLY A 71 7.64 -20.21 4.69
C GLY A 71 6.74 -21.44 4.47
N GLY A 72 6.74 -22.35 5.42
CA GLY A 72 5.88 -23.54 5.39
C GLY A 72 4.39 -23.20 5.41
N ARG A 73 3.56 -23.97 4.68
CA ARG A 73 2.10 -23.86 4.73
C ARG A 73 1.57 -24.46 6.02
N PHE A 74 0.58 -23.81 6.62
CA PHE A 74 -0.07 -24.28 7.85
C PHE A 74 -1.55 -23.91 7.88
N LYS A 75 -2.33 -24.58 8.73
CA LYS A 75 -3.74 -24.26 8.96
C LYS A 75 -3.81 -23.02 9.87
N ARG A 76 -4.32 -21.92 9.33
CA ARG A 76 -4.45 -20.63 10.02
C ARG A 76 -5.74 -20.60 10.83
N ILE A 77 -5.65 -20.20 12.10
CA ILE A 77 -6.81 -19.90 12.93
C ILE A 77 -6.83 -18.39 13.11
N TYR A 78 -7.60 -17.70 12.27
CA TYR A 78 -7.74 -16.25 12.36
C TYR A 78 -8.55 -15.84 13.59
N THR A 79 -8.24 -14.67 14.12
CA THR A 79 -8.91 -14.06 15.27
C THR A 79 -9.08 -12.57 15.04
N GLU A 80 -10.13 -11.99 15.61
CA GLU A 80 -10.34 -10.56 15.68
C GLU A 80 -9.63 -9.92 16.89
N ASN A 81 -9.08 -10.73 17.78
CA ASN A 81 -8.35 -10.25 18.93
C ASN A 81 -6.98 -9.70 18.52
N LYS A 82 -6.82 -8.38 18.58
CA LYS A 82 -5.58 -7.67 18.25
C LYS A 82 -4.43 -7.92 19.26
N SER A 83 -4.69 -8.62 20.38
CA SER A 83 -3.67 -9.07 21.33
C SER A 83 -3.00 -10.38 20.91
N ASP A 84 -3.58 -11.10 19.95
CA ASP A 84 -2.98 -12.29 19.34
C ASP A 84 -1.83 -11.93 18.38
N ILE A 85 -1.29 -12.92 17.70
CA ILE A 85 -0.09 -12.78 16.86
C ILE A 85 -0.40 -11.96 15.59
N PRO A 86 0.23 -10.79 15.38
CA PRO A 86 0.10 -10.03 14.14
C PRO A 86 0.54 -10.87 12.94
N PHE A 87 -0.28 -10.92 11.90
CA PHE A 87 -0.02 -11.71 10.72
C PHE A 87 -0.13 -10.85 9.46
N PHE A 88 1.02 -10.63 8.82
CA PHE A 88 1.13 -9.79 7.62
C PHE A 88 0.91 -10.61 6.36
N LEU A 89 0.21 -10.00 5.39
CA LEU A 89 -0.06 -10.56 4.07
C LEU A 89 0.83 -9.89 3.01
N PRO A 90 0.95 -10.48 1.80
CA PRO A 90 1.67 -9.86 0.70
C PRO A 90 1.19 -8.46 0.32
N SER A 91 -0.08 -8.13 0.61
CA SER A 91 -0.64 -6.79 0.40
C SER A 91 -0.12 -5.72 1.37
N ASP A 92 0.52 -6.13 2.46
CA ASP A 92 0.90 -5.21 3.54
C ASP A 92 2.34 -4.73 3.42
N ILE A 93 3.18 -5.43 2.60
CA ILE A 93 4.63 -5.14 2.51
C ILE A 93 4.97 -3.80 1.88
N GLU A 94 4.10 -3.28 1.01
CA GLU A 94 4.32 -2.01 0.32
C GLU A 94 3.69 -0.81 1.05
N SER A 95 2.96 -1.06 2.15
CA SER A 95 2.29 0.01 2.90
C SER A 95 3.32 0.98 3.48
N VAL A 96 3.06 2.28 3.33
CA VAL A 96 3.92 3.34 3.88
C VAL A 96 3.97 3.29 5.42
N TYR A 97 2.85 2.89 6.03
CA TYR A 97 2.75 2.59 7.46
C TYR A 97 2.24 1.15 7.63
N PRO A 98 3.15 0.16 7.69
CA PRO A 98 2.76 -1.24 7.74
C PRO A 98 1.96 -1.57 9.00
N THR A 99 0.76 -2.08 8.80
CA THR A 99 -0.09 -2.64 9.86
C THR A 99 -0.53 -4.04 9.45
N PRO A 100 -0.64 -5.00 10.39
CA PRO A 100 -1.06 -6.35 10.04
C PRO A 100 -2.51 -6.35 9.57
N SER A 101 -2.76 -7.00 8.43
CA SER A 101 -4.12 -7.17 7.90
C SER A 101 -4.93 -8.21 8.66
N LYS A 102 -4.28 -9.13 9.34
CA LYS A 102 -4.88 -10.24 10.08
C LYS A 102 -4.15 -10.50 11.39
N TYR A 103 -4.83 -11.21 12.28
CA TYR A 103 -4.24 -11.78 13.48
C TYR A 103 -4.50 -13.28 13.49
N ILE A 104 -3.54 -14.06 14.02
CA ILE A 104 -3.70 -15.51 14.18
C ILE A 104 -3.66 -15.86 15.67
N SER A 105 -4.56 -16.77 16.06
CA SER A 105 -4.66 -17.22 17.45
C SER A 105 -3.37 -17.92 17.90
N GLY A 106 -2.97 -17.70 19.15
CA GLY A 106 -1.89 -18.44 19.79
C GLY A 106 -2.11 -19.96 19.85
N LYS A 107 -3.34 -20.43 19.58
CA LYS A 107 -3.66 -21.86 19.40
C LYS A 107 -3.25 -22.40 18.02
N THR A 108 -2.79 -21.56 17.11
CA THR A 108 -2.32 -21.97 15.78
C THR A 108 -1.03 -22.79 15.93
N VAL A 109 -1.07 -24.05 15.52
CA VAL A 109 0.13 -24.90 15.48
C VAL A 109 0.87 -24.63 14.17
N ALA A 110 1.96 -23.88 14.25
CA ALA A 110 2.79 -23.54 13.11
C ALA A 110 4.24 -23.28 13.53
N PRO A 111 5.22 -23.52 12.64
CA PRO A 111 6.60 -23.10 12.83
C PRO A 111 6.71 -21.58 12.62
N LEU A 112 6.24 -20.80 13.61
CA LEU A 112 6.16 -19.33 13.47
C LEU A 112 7.53 -18.69 13.27
N ASP A 113 8.60 -19.32 13.75
CA ASP A 113 9.96 -18.81 13.58
C ASP A 113 10.39 -18.81 12.11
N ASP A 114 9.97 -19.82 11.32
CA ASP A 114 10.24 -19.89 9.88
C ASP A 114 9.45 -18.83 9.08
N LEU A 115 8.40 -18.28 9.69
CA LEU A 115 7.55 -17.25 9.10
C LEU A 115 7.97 -15.83 9.48
N LYS A 116 8.85 -15.68 10.49
CA LYS A 116 9.40 -14.40 10.87
C LYS A 116 10.36 -13.88 9.82
N VAL A 117 10.33 -12.59 9.59
CA VAL A 117 11.28 -11.90 8.73
C VAL A 117 12.33 -11.17 9.57
N GLN A 118 13.49 -10.90 8.99
CA GLN A 118 14.59 -10.22 9.66
C GLN A 118 15.01 -8.99 8.86
N LYS A 119 15.40 -7.93 9.58
CA LYS A 119 15.94 -6.71 8.96
C LYS A 119 17.06 -7.07 7.99
N GLY A 120 17.03 -6.49 6.79
CA GLY A 120 17.99 -6.78 5.72
C GLY A 120 17.56 -7.90 4.76
N MET A 121 16.42 -8.55 4.98
CA MET A 121 15.81 -9.41 3.97
C MET A 121 15.06 -8.59 2.92
N LEU A 122 15.00 -9.11 1.70
CA LEU A 122 14.08 -8.68 0.66
C LEU A 122 12.90 -9.63 0.62
N LEU A 123 11.69 -9.08 0.65
CA LEU A 123 10.44 -9.82 0.46
C LEU A 123 9.95 -9.64 -0.97
N ILE A 124 9.52 -10.75 -1.60
CA ILE A 124 8.95 -10.74 -2.95
C ILE A 124 7.63 -11.50 -2.93
N SER A 125 6.54 -10.91 -3.42
CA SER A 125 5.25 -11.61 -3.52
C SER A 125 5.30 -12.67 -4.62
N VAL A 126 4.86 -13.89 -4.28
CA VAL A 126 4.98 -15.07 -5.16
C VAL A 126 3.67 -15.53 -5.76
N SER A 127 2.53 -14.96 -5.33
CA SER A 127 1.20 -15.30 -5.82
C SER A 127 0.29 -14.07 -5.89
N GLY A 128 -0.77 -14.14 -6.67
CA GLY A 128 -1.69 -13.03 -6.92
C GLY A 128 -1.02 -11.93 -7.74
N THR A 129 -0.64 -10.81 -7.14
CA THR A 129 0.18 -9.78 -7.81
C THR A 129 1.64 -10.11 -7.58
N ILE A 130 2.24 -10.81 -8.53
CA ILE A 130 3.61 -11.31 -8.47
C ILE A 130 4.62 -10.18 -8.62
N GLY A 131 5.73 -10.27 -7.88
CA GLY A 131 6.90 -9.40 -8.04
C GLY A 131 6.84 -8.09 -7.27
N LYS A 132 5.85 -7.90 -6.38
CA LYS A 132 5.91 -6.82 -5.40
C LYS A 132 7.07 -7.08 -4.44
N THR A 133 7.86 -6.05 -4.22
CA THR A 133 9.06 -6.16 -3.38
C THR A 133 9.07 -5.15 -2.26
N SER A 134 9.63 -5.54 -1.13
CA SER A 134 9.87 -4.64 0.01
C SER A 134 11.09 -5.10 0.80
N LEU A 135 11.89 -4.15 1.28
CA LEU A 135 12.90 -4.45 2.29
C LEU A 135 12.22 -4.65 3.65
N VAL A 136 12.74 -5.59 4.41
CA VAL A 136 12.38 -5.69 5.83
C VAL A 136 13.07 -4.56 6.59
N SER A 137 12.29 -3.53 6.91
CA SER A 137 12.72 -2.37 7.68
C SER A 137 12.60 -2.63 9.19
N LYS A 138 12.94 -1.65 10.03
CA LYS A 138 12.83 -1.72 11.48
C LYS A 138 11.43 -2.14 11.95
N LYS A 139 10.37 -1.57 11.34
CA LYS A 139 8.98 -1.82 11.75
C LYS A 139 8.50 -3.24 11.42
N LEU A 140 9.08 -3.86 10.40
CA LEU A 140 8.73 -5.22 9.98
C LEU A 140 9.62 -6.30 10.59
N ASP A 141 10.73 -5.92 11.23
CA ASP A 141 11.67 -6.86 11.83
C ASP A 141 10.96 -7.78 12.84
N LYS A 142 11.24 -9.08 12.75
CA LYS A 142 10.66 -10.14 13.60
C LYS A 142 9.14 -10.32 13.50
N GLN A 143 8.47 -9.64 12.57
CA GLN A 143 7.04 -9.85 12.33
C GLN A 143 6.79 -11.16 11.58
N VAL A 144 5.59 -11.73 11.79
CA VAL A 144 5.17 -12.99 11.17
C VAL A 144 4.43 -12.69 9.86
N PHE A 145 4.92 -13.28 8.77
CA PHE A 145 4.36 -13.09 7.44
C PHE A 145 3.80 -14.37 6.83
N SER A 146 2.85 -14.22 5.91
CA SER A 146 2.32 -15.31 5.10
C SER A 146 3.44 -16.08 4.38
N HIS A 147 3.18 -17.36 4.09
CA HIS A 147 4.05 -18.17 3.25
C HIS A 147 4.06 -17.70 1.78
N ASP A 148 3.10 -16.85 1.36
CA ASP A 148 3.01 -16.33 -0.01
C ASP A 148 4.04 -15.21 -0.32
N LEU A 149 5.16 -15.20 0.41
CA LEU A 149 6.28 -14.30 0.24
C LEU A 149 7.59 -15.08 0.18
N LEU A 150 8.36 -14.82 -0.85
CA LEU A 150 9.75 -15.25 -0.93
C LEU A 150 10.60 -14.33 -0.05
N ARG A 151 11.45 -14.93 0.78
CA ARG A 151 12.40 -14.28 1.67
C ARG A 151 13.78 -14.46 1.08
N VAL A 152 14.47 -13.36 0.81
CA VAL A 152 15.77 -13.39 0.12
C VAL A 152 16.82 -12.71 0.99
N THR A 153 17.95 -13.38 1.20
CA THR A 153 19.16 -12.83 1.81
C THR A 153 20.30 -12.76 0.79
N PHE A 154 21.29 -11.93 1.03
CA PHE A 154 22.31 -11.58 0.04
C PHE A 154 23.72 -11.90 0.51
N GLN A 155 24.66 -12.05 -0.46
CA GLN A 155 26.06 -12.35 -0.20
C GLN A 155 26.88 -11.08 0.03
N GLY A 156 26.76 -10.12 -0.88
CA GLY A 156 27.49 -8.87 -0.85
C GLY A 156 26.80 -7.78 -0.03
N PRO A 157 27.57 -6.80 0.45
CA PRO A 157 27.03 -5.75 1.32
C PRO A 157 26.08 -4.79 0.60
N TYR A 158 26.16 -4.68 -0.73
CA TYR A 158 25.36 -3.76 -1.55
C TYR A 158 24.30 -4.46 -2.40
N ASP A 159 24.23 -5.80 -2.37
CA ASP A 159 23.36 -6.57 -3.24
C ASP A 159 21.88 -6.35 -2.94
N LEU A 160 21.50 -6.20 -1.66
CA LEU A 160 20.12 -5.99 -1.24
C LEU A 160 19.45 -4.83 -1.99
N GLY A 161 20.01 -3.64 -1.91
CA GLY A 161 19.42 -2.46 -2.56
C GLY A 161 19.55 -2.48 -4.07
N TYR A 162 20.63 -3.05 -4.58
CA TYR A 162 20.84 -3.22 -6.03
C TYR A 162 19.78 -4.14 -6.64
N VAL A 163 19.55 -5.30 -6.03
CA VAL A 163 18.51 -6.26 -6.46
C VAL A 163 17.12 -5.67 -6.28
N TYR A 164 16.85 -4.97 -5.18
CA TYR A 164 15.59 -4.27 -5.00
C TYR A 164 15.32 -3.29 -6.15
N ALA A 165 16.29 -2.43 -6.47
CA ALA A 165 16.14 -1.46 -7.55
C ALA A 165 15.92 -2.15 -8.89
N TYR A 166 16.66 -3.22 -9.18
CA TYR A 166 16.50 -4.00 -10.41
C TYR A 166 15.10 -4.60 -10.55
N LEU A 167 14.58 -5.25 -9.52
CA LEU A 167 13.26 -5.88 -9.54
C LEU A 167 12.11 -4.87 -9.62
N ASN A 168 12.35 -3.60 -9.29
CA ASN A 168 11.38 -2.51 -9.44
C ASN A 168 11.45 -1.79 -10.80
N THR A 169 12.39 -2.15 -11.68
CA THR A 169 12.38 -1.71 -13.09
C THR A 169 11.39 -2.53 -13.91
N GLU A 170 10.99 -2.00 -15.08
CA GLU A 170 10.18 -2.78 -16.04
C GLU A 170 10.90 -4.07 -16.50
N VAL A 171 12.21 -3.99 -16.73
CA VAL A 171 13.05 -5.12 -17.17
C VAL A 171 13.08 -6.21 -16.10
N GLY A 172 13.45 -5.87 -14.86
CA GLY A 172 13.57 -6.84 -13.78
C GLY A 172 12.25 -7.49 -13.42
N LEU A 173 11.18 -6.69 -13.32
CA LEU A 173 9.84 -7.17 -13.03
C LEU A 173 9.34 -8.10 -14.14
N LYS A 174 9.54 -7.71 -15.41
CA LYS A 174 9.11 -8.52 -16.56
C LYS A 174 9.82 -9.86 -16.62
N LEU A 175 11.11 -9.89 -16.38
CA LEU A 175 11.89 -11.12 -16.34
C LEU A 175 11.47 -12.01 -15.15
N LEU A 176 11.22 -11.43 -13.99
CA LEU A 176 10.72 -12.17 -12.83
C LEU A 176 9.35 -12.81 -13.13
N GLN A 177 8.43 -12.07 -13.77
CA GLN A 177 7.10 -12.56 -14.14
C GLN A 177 7.11 -13.57 -15.30
N SER A 178 8.10 -13.54 -16.18
CA SER A 178 8.23 -14.48 -17.29
C SER A 178 8.66 -15.90 -16.85
N ASN A 179 9.12 -16.07 -15.61
CA ASN A 179 9.43 -17.36 -15.02
C ASN A 179 8.25 -18.02 -14.30
N ASN A 180 7.03 -17.53 -14.53
CA ASN A 180 5.82 -18.10 -13.98
C ASN A 180 5.56 -19.49 -14.56
N TYR A 181 4.98 -20.38 -13.75
CA TYR A 181 4.37 -21.60 -14.26
C TYR A 181 3.02 -21.87 -13.59
N GLY A 182 2.14 -22.55 -14.32
CA GLY A 182 0.80 -22.85 -13.88
C GLY A 182 -0.28 -22.26 -14.80
N ALA A 183 -1.35 -23.00 -15.05
CA ALA A 183 -2.43 -22.60 -15.98
C ALA A 183 -3.49 -21.70 -15.35
N VAL A 184 -3.59 -21.68 -14.01
CA VAL A 184 -4.72 -21.04 -13.28
C VAL A 184 -4.25 -19.97 -12.28
N ILE A 185 -3.12 -20.19 -11.60
CA ILE A 185 -2.55 -19.23 -10.63
C ILE A 185 -1.06 -19.13 -10.93
N ASP A 186 -0.64 -17.95 -11.34
CA ASP A 186 0.77 -17.66 -11.49
C ASP A 186 1.45 -17.74 -10.11
N HIS A 187 2.58 -18.44 -10.04
CA HIS A 187 3.32 -18.65 -8.80
C HIS A 187 4.83 -18.68 -9.07
N ILE A 188 5.60 -18.00 -8.20
CA ILE A 188 7.07 -18.03 -8.24
C ILE A 188 7.58 -18.88 -7.09
N GLU A 189 8.56 -19.73 -7.38
CA GLU A 189 9.33 -20.51 -6.42
C GLU A 189 10.77 -19.97 -6.30
N PRO A 190 11.48 -20.28 -5.20
CA PRO A 190 12.86 -19.84 -4.99
C PRO A 190 13.80 -20.15 -6.18
N GLU A 191 13.63 -21.33 -6.77
CA GLU A 191 14.45 -21.83 -7.87
C GLU A 191 14.35 -20.97 -9.15
N HIS A 192 13.29 -20.18 -9.31
CA HIS A 192 13.16 -19.26 -10.44
C HIS A 192 14.24 -18.17 -10.42
N LEU A 193 14.77 -17.81 -9.24
CA LEU A 193 15.88 -16.86 -9.12
C LEU A 193 17.19 -17.40 -9.73
N THR A 194 17.34 -18.73 -9.88
CA THR A 194 18.51 -19.34 -10.53
C THR A 194 18.54 -19.10 -12.04
N LYS A 195 17.41 -18.68 -12.62
CA LYS A 195 17.25 -18.38 -14.05
C LYS A 195 17.04 -16.90 -14.33
N LEU A 196 16.99 -16.07 -13.30
CA LEU A 196 16.79 -14.63 -13.44
C LEU A 196 18.15 -13.94 -13.64
N PRO A 197 18.45 -13.41 -14.83
CA PRO A 197 19.69 -12.69 -15.07
C PRO A 197 19.59 -11.26 -14.52
N ILE A 198 20.73 -10.75 -14.03
CA ILE A 198 20.87 -9.39 -13.54
C ILE A 198 22.20 -8.81 -14.05
N PRO A 199 22.28 -7.51 -14.45
CA PRO A 199 23.53 -6.88 -14.80
C PRO A 199 24.54 -6.94 -13.64
N HIS A 200 25.82 -7.18 -13.96
CA HIS A 200 26.88 -7.25 -12.95
C HIS A 200 27.67 -5.95 -12.91
N ALA A 201 27.04 -4.87 -12.47
CA ALA A 201 27.65 -3.55 -12.40
C ALA A 201 28.84 -3.50 -11.41
N PRO A 202 29.78 -2.55 -11.57
CA PRO A 202 30.86 -2.33 -10.63
C PRO A 202 30.36 -2.04 -9.20
N GLU A 203 31.15 -2.41 -8.21
CA GLU A 203 30.82 -2.27 -6.78
C GLU A 203 30.45 -0.84 -6.38
N GLU A 204 31.08 0.17 -6.98
CA GLU A 204 30.73 1.59 -6.72
C GLU A 204 29.30 1.94 -7.16
N VAL A 205 28.88 1.41 -8.31
CA VAL A 205 27.51 1.59 -8.83
C VAL A 205 26.52 0.86 -7.94
N LYS A 206 26.82 -0.41 -7.60
CA LYS A 206 25.98 -1.18 -6.67
C LYS A 206 25.84 -0.46 -5.32
N ARG A 207 26.94 0.06 -4.77
CA ARG A 207 26.95 0.81 -3.51
C ARG A 207 26.07 2.05 -3.59
N SER A 208 26.21 2.86 -4.64
CA SER A 208 25.41 4.08 -4.79
C SER A 208 23.90 3.78 -4.83
N ILE A 209 23.50 2.77 -5.59
CA ILE A 209 22.10 2.33 -5.67
C ILE A 209 21.62 1.78 -4.31
N HIS A 210 22.42 0.94 -3.67
CA HIS A 210 22.11 0.36 -2.37
C HIS A 210 21.91 1.43 -1.30
N GLU A 211 22.83 2.39 -1.20
CA GLU A 211 22.75 3.48 -0.23
C GLU A 211 21.50 4.34 -0.43
N ALA A 212 21.13 4.63 -1.68
CA ALA A 212 19.91 5.37 -1.98
C ALA A 212 18.63 4.58 -1.57
N VAL A 213 18.58 3.27 -1.83
CA VAL A 213 17.47 2.41 -1.39
C VAL A 213 17.41 2.35 0.14
N VAL A 214 18.51 2.08 0.82
CA VAL A 214 18.55 1.99 2.28
C VAL A 214 18.15 3.32 2.91
N ALA A 215 18.68 4.44 2.39
CA ALA A 215 18.29 5.78 2.87
C ALA A 215 16.78 6.04 2.70
N SER A 216 16.15 5.55 1.61
CA SER A 216 14.69 5.61 1.45
C SER A 216 13.96 4.87 2.57
N TYR A 217 14.39 3.66 2.90
CA TYR A 217 13.75 2.87 3.96
C TYR A 217 14.02 3.42 5.37
N ASP A 218 15.21 3.94 5.63
CA ASP A 218 15.53 4.61 6.91
C ASP A 218 14.67 5.87 7.12
N LEU A 219 14.40 6.64 6.06
CA LEU A 219 13.49 7.79 6.11
C LEU A 219 12.03 7.37 6.34
N ARG A 220 11.60 6.23 5.78
CA ARG A 220 10.27 5.65 6.05
C ARG A 220 10.16 5.22 7.52
N ASP A 221 11.17 4.55 8.05
CA ASP A 221 11.21 4.15 9.47
C ASP A 221 11.17 5.37 10.39
N GLN A 222 11.96 6.42 10.13
CA GLN A 222 11.90 7.68 10.87
C GLN A 222 10.51 8.32 10.79
N SER A 223 9.90 8.35 9.61
CA SER A 223 8.52 8.83 9.44
C SER A 223 7.54 8.04 10.31
N ASN A 224 7.69 6.72 10.37
CA ASN A 224 6.80 5.85 11.15
C ASN A 224 7.03 6.05 12.67
N ASP A 225 8.28 6.26 13.11
CA ASP A 225 8.59 6.60 14.51
C ASP A 225 7.91 7.92 14.92
N LEU A 226 7.88 8.95 14.05
CA LEU A 226 7.17 10.20 14.31
C LEU A 226 5.65 10.02 14.40
N ILE A 227 5.07 9.18 13.58
CA ILE A 227 3.63 8.85 13.66
C ILE A 227 3.33 8.11 14.97
N ASP A 228 4.17 7.14 15.37
CA ASP A 228 4.02 6.42 16.63
C ASP A 228 4.10 7.39 17.83
N GLU A 229 5.02 8.35 17.78
CA GLU A 229 5.14 9.40 18.81
C GLU A 229 3.93 10.34 18.84
N ALA A 230 3.43 10.77 17.69
CA ALA A 230 2.22 11.58 17.61
C ALA A 230 1.01 10.86 18.23
N GLN A 231 0.86 9.55 17.96
CA GLN A 231 -0.20 8.74 18.58
C GLN A 231 0.01 8.55 20.08
N ARG A 232 1.24 8.38 20.54
CA ARG A 232 1.56 8.28 21.98
C ARG A 232 1.15 9.55 22.71
N LEU A 233 1.51 10.71 22.19
CA LEU A 233 1.12 12.01 22.79
C LEU A 233 -0.40 12.20 22.80
N LEU A 234 -1.08 11.75 21.74
CA LEU A 234 -2.55 11.81 21.65
C LEU A 234 -3.20 10.94 22.74
N TYR A 235 -2.72 9.70 22.92
CA TYR A 235 -3.23 8.82 23.96
C TYR A 235 -3.00 9.36 25.37
N GLU A 236 -1.83 9.90 25.63
CA GLU A 236 -1.48 10.53 26.92
C GLU A 236 -2.37 11.74 27.19
N ALA A 237 -2.53 12.65 26.21
CA ALA A 237 -3.34 13.86 26.37
C ALA A 237 -4.83 13.55 26.62
N LEU A 238 -5.35 12.48 26.05
CA LEU A 238 -6.74 12.04 26.21
C LEU A 238 -6.92 10.98 27.31
N GLY A 239 -5.84 10.53 27.96
CA GLY A 239 -5.91 9.46 28.98
C GLY A 239 -6.45 8.14 28.41
N LEU A 240 -6.20 7.87 27.10
CA LEU A 240 -6.71 6.71 26.43
C LEU A 240 -5.73 5.54 26.51
N PRO A 241 -6.19 4.30 26.73
CA PRO A 241 -5.35 3.14 26.59
C PRO A 241 -4.86 2.98 25.13
N ALA A 242 -3.60 2.62 24.93
CA ALA A 242 -3.03 2.38 23.59
C ALA A 242 -3.76 1.26 22.82
N ARG A 243 -4.47 0.39 23.52
CA ARG A 243 -5.36 -0.64 22.97
C ARG A 243 -6.76 -0.44 23.50
N ILE A 244 -7.72 -0.29 22.62
CA ILE A 244 -9.11 -0.46 23.01
C ILE A 244 -9.31 -1.95 23.20
N GLU A 245 -9.60 -2.38 24.42
CA GLU A 245 -10.32 -3.63 24.63
C GLU A 245 -11.78 -3.37 24.26
N LEU A 246 -12.06 -3.28 22.97
CA LEU A 246 -13.43 -3.35 22.47
C LEU A 246 -13.99 -4.64 23.05
N ASN A 247 -15.08 -4.50 23.82
CA ASN A 247 -15.66 -5.65 24.51
C ASN A 247 -15.96 -6.74 23.47
N PRO A 248 -15.18 -7.86 23.42
CA PRO A 248 -15.33 -8.86 22.38
C PRO A 248 -16.75 -9.47 22.35
N LYS A 249 -17.56 -9.25 23.40
CA LYS A 249 -18.95 -9.68 23.47
C LYS A 249 -19.80 -9.19 22.30
N TYR A 250 -19.48 -8.06 21.67
CA TYR A 250 -20.30 -7.55 20.58
C TYR A 250 -19.85 -8.03 19.18
N TYR A 251 -18.67 -8.59 19.02
CA TYR A 251 -18.14 -9.00 17.71
C TYR A 251 -17.73 -10.46 17.60
N ALA A 252 -17.69 -11.19 18.73
CA ALA A 252 -17.28 -12.58 18.69
C ALA A 252 -18.39 -13.47 18.05
N PRO A 253 -18.09 -14.34 17.08
CA PRO A 253 -19.06 -15.20 16.42
C PRO A 253 -19.80 -16.15 17.36
N ASP A 254 -19.14 -16.53 18.47
CA ASP A 254 -19.59 -17.46 19.50
C ASP A 254 -20.19 -16.78 20.73
N ALA A 255 -20.34 -15.47 20.73
CA ALA A 255 -20.84 -14.70 21.89
C ALA A 255 -22.36 -14.85 22.15
N GLY A 256 -23.05 -15.76 21.48
CA GLY A 256 -24.47 -15.97 21.62
C GLY A 256 -25.32 -14.82 21.07
N PHE A 257 -26.59 -14.81 21.48
CA PHE A 257 -27.51 -13.76 21.05
C PHE A 257 -27.12 -12.41 21.69
N ARG A 258 -26.92 -11.38 20.86
CA ARG A 258 -26.54 -10.04 21.32
C ARG A 258 -27.74 -9.13 21.27
N CYS A 259 -27.99 -8.45 22.36
CA CYS A 259 -29.10 -7.53 22.50
C CYS A 259 -28.67 -6.28 23.25
N PHE A 260 -29.04 -5.13 22.73
CA PHE A 260 -28.92 -3.86 23.41
C PHE A 260 -30.13 -2.99 23.09
N THR A 261 -30.39 -2.01 23.93
CA THR A 261 -31.53 -1.09 23.78
C THR A 261 -31.03 0.28 23.36
N VAL A 262 -31.68 0.86 22.37
CA VAL A 262 -31.44 2.24 21.93
C VAL A 262 -32.63 3.08 22.25
N LYS A 263 -32.44 4.24 22.91
CA LYS A 263 -33.52 5.19 23.17
C LYS A 263 -33.95 5.85 21.87
N ARG A 264 -35.21 6.20 21.72
CA ARG A 264 -35.77 6.87 20.54
C ARG A 264 -35.01 8.15 20.18
N GLU A 265 -34.61 8.92 21.19
CA GLU A 265 -33.82 10.15 21.02
C GLU A 265 -32.41 9.93 20.45
N ASP A 266 -31.86 8.73 20.61
CA ASP A 266 -30.50 8.34 20.15
C ASP A 266 -30.52 7.70 18.77
N LEU A 267 -31.68 7.49 18.14
CA LEU A 267 -31.79 6.76 16.86
C LEU A 267 -31.11 7.47 15.66
N ASN A 268 -31.02 8.81 15.73
CA ASN A 268 -30.34 9.62 14.68
C ASN A 268 -30.81 9.29 13.24
N ASN A 269 -32.08 8.94 13.07
CA ASN A 269 -32.65 8.44 11.80
C ASN A 269 -31.99 7.18 11.24
N ARG A 270 -31.23 6.45 12.06
CA ARG A 270 -30.56 5.18 11.73
C ARG A 270 -31.19 4.05 12.54
N PHE A 271 -31.57 2.94 11.87
CA PHE A 271 -32.20 1.76 12.47
C PHE A 271 -31.30 0.52 12.40
N ASP A 272 -30.13 0.62 11.80
CA ASP A 272 -29.15 -0.45 11.69
C ASP A 272 -28.44 -0.66 13.04
N ALA A 273 -28.41 -1.91 13.49
CA ALA A 273 -27.82 -2.25 14.79
C ALA A 273 -26.31 -1.94 14.85
N SER A 274 -25.59 -2.06 13.71
CA SER A 274 -24.16 -1.75 13.61
C SER A 274 -23.83 -0.30 13.95
N TYR A 275 -24.72 0.64 13.65
CA TYR A 275 -24.53 2.05 13.99
C TYR A 275 -24.64 2.30 15.50
N HIS A 276 -25.47 1.54 16.20
CA HIS A 276 -25.81 1.76 17.61
C HIS A 276 -24.99 0.91 18.57
N ILE A 277 -23.91 0.28 18.10
CA ILE A 277 -23.07 -0.54 18.95
C ILE A 277 -22.56 0.26 20.16
N PRO A 278 -22.73 -0.25 21.40
CA PRO A 278 -22.39 0.48 22.62
C PRO A 278 -20.94 0.91 22.71
N GLU A 279 -20.00 0.17 22.10
CA GLU A 279 -18.57 0.47 22.16
C GLU A 279 -18.21 1.85 21.64
N VAL A 280 -18.88 2.33 20.60
CA VAL A 280 -18.59 3.68 20.08
C VAL A 280 -19.09 4.75 21.05
N LYS A 281 -20.19 4.50 21.77
CA LYS A 281 -20.63 5.39 22.87
C LYS A 281 -19.60 5.43 23.99
N GLU A 282 -19.03 4.30 24.38
CA GLU A 282 -17.96 4.21 25.38
C GLU A 282 -16.72 4.98 24.92
N ILE A 283 -16.30 4.79 23.66
CA ILE A 283 -15.20 5.54 23.04
C ILE A 283 -15.45 7.05 23.13
N LEU A 284 -16.60 7.53 22.73
CA LEU A 284 -16.93 8.96 22.76
C LEU A 284 -16.96 9.50 24.19
N SER A 285 -17.46 8.72 25.15
CA SER A 285 -17.43 9.09 26.56
C SER A 285 -16.01 9.21 27.11
N LEU A 286 -15.13 8.27 26.78
CA LEU A 286 -13.73 8.31 27.19
C LEU A 286 -13.01 9.53 26.61
N ILE A 287 -13.21 9.80 25.33
CA ILE A 287 -12.62 10.95 24.65
C ILE A 287 -13.12 12.27 25.28
N ALA A 288 -14.43 12.39 25.55
CA ALA A 288 -15.03 13.59 26.11
C ALA A 288 -14.56 13.93 27.53
N GLN A 289 -14.11 12.95 28.32
CA GLN A 289 -13.63 13.17 29.69
C GLN A 289 -12.38 14.08 29.73
N ASN A 290 -11.49 13.92 28.78
CA ASN A 290 -10.20 14.62 28.77
C ASN A 290 -10.01 15.61 27.63
N ALA A 291 -10.88 15.63 26.62
CA ALA A 291 -10.89 16.67 25.61
C ALA A 291 -11.32 18.05 26.21
N ALA A 292 -10.90 19.13 25.58
CA ALA A 292 -11.49 20.45 25.84
C ALA A 292 -12.89 20.55 25.25
N GLU A 293 -13.04 20.00 24.05
CA GLU A 293 -14.27 19.96 23.26
C GLU A 293 -14.22 18.70 22.36
N VAL A 294 -15.36 18.10 22.13
CA VAL A 294 -15.53 17.09 21.07
C VAL A 294 -16.38 17.73 19.98
N THR A 295 -15.78 17.94 18.82
CA THR A 295 -16.46 18.46 17.64
C THR A 295 -16.53 17.39 16.54
N THR A 296 -16.85 17.74 15.30
CA THR A 296 -16.92 16.79 14.18
C THR A 296 -15.92 17.15 13.09
N LEU A 297 -15.63 16.21 12.21
CA LEU A 297 -14.77 16.47 11.05
C LEU A 297 -15.35 17.52 10.12
N GLY A 298 -16.69 17.67 10.06
CA GLY A 298 -17.39 18.69 9.28
C GLY A 298 -17.36 20.09 9.90
N ASP A 299 -16.85 20.28 11.12
CA ASP A 299 -16.68 21.60 11.73
C ASP A 299 -15.74 22.46 10.88
N PRO A 300 -16.11 23.72 10.52
CA PRO A 300 -15.25 24.60 9.71
C PRO A 300 -13.87 24.89 10.32
N ARG A 301 -13.71 24.71 11.65
CA ARG A 301 -12.38 24.79 12.31
C ARG A 301 -11.50 23.59 12.02
N VAL A 302 -12.09 22.46 11.61
CA VAL A 302 -11.43 21.18 11.36
C VAL A 302 -11.19 20.99 9.86
N SER A 303 -12.26 21.09 9.05
CA SER A 303 -12.11 20.95 7.59
C SER A 303 -12.84 22.07 6.84
N LYS A 304 -12.26 22.44 5.68
CA LYS A 304 -12.90 23.35 4.73
C LYS A 304 -13.98 22.64 3.94
N GLU A 305 -13.72 21.40 3.58
CA GLU A 305 -14.58 20.61 2.72
C GLU A 305 -14.26 19.12 2.88
N ILE A 306 -15.28 18.28 2.77
CA ILE A 306 -15.18 16.82 2.66
C ILE A 306 -15.91 16.43 1.40
N VAL A 307 -15.24 15.72 0.48
CA VAL A 307 -15.74 15.44 -0.88
C VAL A 307 -15.63 13.97 -1.19
N LEU A 308 -16.73 13.35 -1.58
CA LEU A 308 -16.76 12.07 -2.30
C LEU A 308 -17.26 12.33 -3.72
N ALA A 309 -16.40 12.07 -4.70
CA ALA A 309 -16.76 12.29 -6.10
C ALA A 309 -17.89 11.36 -6.56
N GLY A 310 -18.83 11.90 -7.31
CA GLY A 310 -19.90 11.12 -7.94
C GLY A 310 -19.38 10.12 -8.97
N VAL A 311 -20.13 9.04 -9.25
CA VAL A 311 -19.80 8.05 -10.28
C VAL A 311 -19.80 8.72 -11.66
N PHE A 312 -18.79 8.43 -12.48
CA PHE A 312 -18.66 8.98 -13.83
C PHE A 312 -17.98 8.01 -14.80
N LYS A 313 -18.25 8.17 -16.08
CA LYS A 313 -17.55 7.45 -17.15
C LYS A 313 -16.15 8.02 -17.28
N ARG A 314 -15.13 7.19 -17.09
CA ARG A 314 -13.73 7.58 -17.13
C ARG A 314 -13.17 7.44 -18.54
N THR A 315 -12.45 8.44 -18.99
CA THR A 315 -11.66 8.40 -20.22
C THR A 315 -10.20 8.40 -19.83
N TYR A 316 -9.52 7.29 -20.09
CA TYR A 316 -8.09 7.15 -19.84
C TYR A 316 -7.31 7.47 -21.12
N VAL A 317 -6.12 8.01 -20.93
CA VAL A 317 -5.20 8.45 -21.99
C VAL A 317 -3.77 8.10 -21.60
N ASP A 318 -2.83 8.33 -22.50
CA ASP A 318 -1.41 8.14 -22.23
C ASP A 318 -0.89 9.11 -21.15
N LYS A 319 0.20 8.74 -20.52
CA LYS A 319 0.85 9.49 -19.43
C LYS A 319 1.03 10.99 -19.73
N ASN A 320 1.37 11.34 -20.96
CA ASN A 320 1.66 12.72 -21.37
C ASN A 320 0.40 13.58 -21.57
N ALA A 321 -0.78 12.98 -21.65
CA ALA A 321 -2.05 13.66 -21.94
C ALA A 321 -3.05 13.58 -20.78
N GLY A 322 -2.68 12.96 -19.66
CA GLY A 322 -3.56 12.73 -18.54
C GLY A 322 -2.96 13.03 -17.18
N VAL A 323 -3.83 13.04 -16.18
CA VAL A 323 -3.48 13.19 -14.76
C VAL A 323 -3.38 11.82 -14.13
N PRO A 324 -2.34 11.52 -13.33
CA PRO A 324 -2.24 10.28 -12.56
C PRO A 324 -3.52 10.03 -11.76
N PHE A 325 -4.07 8.80 -11.83
CA PHE A 325 -5.36 8.47 -11.23
C PHE A 325 -5.23 7.31 -10.26
N LEU A 326 -5.38 7.59 -8.96
CA LEU A 326 -5.24 6.65 -7.86
C LEU A 326 -6.55 5.97 -7.49
N GLY A 327 -6.49 4.66 -7.28
CA GLY A 327 -7.57 3.87 -6.70
C GLY A 327 -7.42 3.69 -5.18
N GLY A 328 -8.44 3.10 -4.53
CA GLY A 328 -8.44 2.90 -3.08
C GLY A 328 -7.31 2.02 -2.53
N ARG A 329 -6.71 1.15 -3.36
CA ARG A 329 -5.54 0.35 -2.97
C ARG A 329 -4.25 1.17 -2.97
N ASP A 330 -4.17 2.15 -3.85
CA ASP A 330 -2.95 2.92 -4.11
C ASP A 330 -2.64 3.90 -2.99
N ILE A 331 -3.65 4.40 -2.28
CA ILE A 331 -3.46 5.41 -1.23
C ILE A 331 -2.60 4.94 -0.05
N ARG A 332 -2.42 3.63 0.12
CA ARG A 332 -1.56 3.08 1.19
C ARG A 332 -0.08 2.99 0.79
N LEU A 333 0.22 3.18 -0.49
CA LEU A 333 1.58 3.06 -1.04
C LEU A 333 2.29 4.41 -0.99
N LEU A 334 3.59 4.41 -0.74
CA LEU A 334 4.36 5.64 -0.84
C LEU A 334 4.55 6.06 -2.31
N ALA A 335 4.90 5.10 -3.15
CA ALA A 335 5.15 5.27 -4.58
C ALA A 335 4.26 4.32 -5.39
N PRO A 336 2.94 4.61 -5.51
CA PRO A 336 2.06 3.75 -6.30
C PRO A 336 2.48 3.74 -7.77
N LYS A 337 2.50 2.55 -8.38
CA LYS A 337 2.71 2.39 -9.82
C LYS A 337 1.45 2.88 -10.55
N VAL A 338 1.52 4.10 -11.09
CA VAL A 338 0.37 4.70 -11.79
C VAL A 338 0.24 4.07 -13.18
N GLU A 339 -0.79 3.27 -13.36
CA GLU A 339 -1.13 2.63 -14.64
C GLU A 339 -2.22 3.37 -15.42
N LYS A 340 -2.95 4.27 -14.74
CA LYS A 340 -4.12 4.96 -15.29
C LYS A 340 -3.93 6.46 -15.24
N PHE A 341 -4.09 7.10 -16.39
CA PHE A 341 -4.03 8.54 -16.50
C PHE A 341 -5.38 9.05 -16.99
N LEU A 342 -6.06 9.84 -16.16
CA LEU A 342 -7.37 10.40 -16.49
C LEU A 342 -7.21 11.57 -17.48
N SER A 343 -7.96 11.55 -18.59
CA SER A 343 -7.89 12.60 -19.60
C SER A 343 -8.19 13.98 -19.01
N TYR A 344 -7.20 14.86 -19.02
CA TYR A 344 -7.38 16.24 -18.55
C TYR A 344 -8.35 17.00 -19.47
N ALA A 345 -8.26 16.82 -20.79
CA ALA A 345 -9.12 17.50 -21.75
C ALA A 345 -10.62 17.20 -21.55
N VAL A 346 -10.95 15.95 -21.16
CA VAL A 346 -12.34 15.52 -20.97
C VAL A 346 -12.86 15.83 -19.55
N HIS A 347 -11.99 15.76 -18.54
CA HIS A 347 -12.42 15.77 -17.13
C HIS A 347 -11.92 16.99 -16.33
N LYS A 348 -11.42 18.05 -16.99
CA LYS A 348 -10.79 19.20 -16.34
C LYS A 348 -11.59 19.75 -15.16
N ASP A 349 -12.87 20.07 -15.37
CA ASP A 349 -13.71 20.68 -14.33
C ASP A 349 -13.91 19.75 -13.13
N ARG A 350 -14.11 18.45 -13.40
CA ARG A 350 -14.27 17.45 -12.36
C ARG A 350 -12.96 17.19 -11.61
N ILE A 351 -11.84 17.16 -12.31
CA ILE A 351 -10.52 17.02 -11.70
C ILE A 351 -10.34 18.12 -10.66
N HIS A 352 -10.51 19.37 -11.04
CA HIS A 352 -10.31 20.50 -10.14
C HIS A 352 -11.31 20.58 -8.99
N LYS A 353 -12.57 20.23 -9.22
CA LYS A 353 -13.62 20.33 -8.19
C LYS A 353 -13.60 19.14 -7.22
N GLU A 354 -13.50 17.91 -7.74
CA GLU A 354 -13.82 16.73 -6.96
C GLU A 354 -12.61 15.80 -6.73
N LEU A 355 -11.70 15.67 -7.74
CA LEU A 355 -10.76 14.55 -7.77
C LEU A 355 -9.33 14.93 -7.35
N GLU A 356 -8.91 16.17 -7.63
CA GLU A 356 -7.53 16.60 -7.42
C GLU A 356 -7.18 16.67 -5.93
N VAL A 357 -5.95 16.24 -5.61
CA VAL A 357 -5.44 16.24 -4.24
C VAL A 357 -4.16 17.07 -4.14
N PHE A 358 -3.93 17.63 -2.97
CA PHE A 358 -2.75 18.42 -2.65
C PHE A 358 -2.11 17.94 -1.35
N GLU A 359 -0.84 18.27 -1.19
CA GLU A 359 -0.06 17.96 0.02
C GLU A 359 -0.87 18.25 1.31
N ASN A 360 -0.81 17.30 2.24
CA ASN A 360 -1.48 17.36 3.55
C ASN A 360 -3.02 17.25 3.52
N TYR A 361 -3.66 17.00 2.37
CA TYR A 361 -5.05 16.54 2.39
C TYR A 361 -5.13 15.15 3.04
N VAL A 362 -6.25 14.83 3.66
CA VAL A 362 -6.49 13.52 4.27
C VAL A 362 -7.43 12.72 3.40
N LEU A 363 -7.00 11.52 2.99
CA LEU A 363 -7.78 10.60 2.16
C LEU A 363 -8.31 9.46 3.01
N ILE A 364 -9.56 9.07 2.77
CA ILE A 364 -10.25 7.99 3.49
C ILE A 364 -10.88 7.06 2.46
N SER A 365 -10.62 5.74 2.55
CA SER A 365 -11.26 4.77 1.66
C SER A 365 -12.73 4.58 2.01
N ASP A 366 -13.63 4.66 1.00
CA ASP A 366 -15.09 4.61 1.17
C ASP A 366 -15.67 3.19 1.12
N ARG A 367 -15.00 2.25 0.46
CA ARG A 367 -15.45 0.87 0.27
C ARG A 367 -14.30 -0.14 0.14
N GLY A 368 -14.63 -1.43 0.24
CA GLY A 368 -13.65 -2.50 0.29
C GLY A 368 -12.98 -2.57 1.65
N THR A 369 -11.78 -2.00 1.80
CA THR A 369 -11.14 -1.83 3.11
C THR A 369 -11.48 -0.43 3.65
N ILE A 370 -12.72 -0.26 4.14
CA ILE A 370 -13.24 1.02 4.63
C ILE A 370 -12.40 1.58 5.77
N GLY A 371 -12.25 2.91 5.78
CA GLY A 371 -11.63 3.66 6.88
C GLY A 371 -10.10 3.61 6.89
N LYS A 372 -9.47 3.19 5.80
CA LYS A 372 -8.02 3.40 5.65
C LYS A 372 -7.74 4.86 5.35
N VAL A 373 -6.88 5.45 6.18
CA VAL A 373 -6.58 6.88 6.16
C VAL A 373 -5.16 7.10 5.67
N GLN A 374 -4.97 8.09 4.80
CA GLN A 374 -3.67 8.50 4.29
C GLN A 374 -3.58 10.02 4.22
N ILE A 375 -2.46 10.58 4.67
CA ILE A 375 -2.13 11.97 4.41
C ILE A 375 -1.40 12.07 3.06
N VAL A 376 -1.83 13.01 2.22
CA VAL A 376 -1.29 13.18 0.86
C VAL A 376 0.15 13.67 0.91
N PRO A 377 1.12 12.92 0.38
CA PRO A 377 2.50 13.37 0.31
C PRO A 377 2.70 14.38 -0.84
N LYS A 378 3.74 15.17 -0.77
CA LYS A 378 4.01 16.26 -1.71
C LYS A 378 4.01 15.83 -3.19
N HIS A 379 4.56 14.67 -3.51
CA HIS A 379 4.65 14.18 -4.90
C HIS A 379 3.32 13.75 -5.52
N TRP A 380 2.23 13.66 -4.73
CA TRP A 380 0.89 13.41 -5.25
C TRP A 380 0.11 14.71 -5.54
N SER A 381 0.67 15.89 -5.21
CA SER A 381 -0.01 17.15 -5.50
C SER A 381 -0.32 17.29 -6.99
N GLY A 382 -1.58 17.58 -7.31
CA GLY A 382 -2.09 17.62 -8.68
C GLY A 382 -2.52 16.27 -9.26
N TRP A 383 -2.41 15.17 -8.52
CA TRP A 383 -2.96 13.87 -8.94
C TRP A 383 -4.46 13.80 -8.65
N ALA A 384 -5.15 12.92 -9.35
CA ALA A 384 -6.57 12.66 -9.15
C ALA A 384 -6.79 11.35 -8.40
N VAL A 385 -7.79 11.34 -7.50
CA VAL A 385 -8.23 10.14 -6.78
C VAL A 385 -9.58 9.66 -7.30
N SER A 386 -9.84 8.36 -7.14
CA SER A 386 -11.09 7.75 -7.61
C SER A 386 -12.28 8.14 -6.74
N GLN A 387 -13.50 7.95 -7.26
CA GLN A 387 -14.75 8.10 -6.52
C GLN A 387 -14.91 7.14 -5.33
N ASN A 388 -13.94 6.27 -5.08
CA ASN A 388 -13.92 5.36 -3.94
C ASN A 388 -12.98 5.86 -2.82
N ILE A 389 -12.66 7.15 -2.85
CA ILE A 389 -11.79 7.81 -1.89
C ILE A 389 -12.44 9.12 -1.50
N ILE A 390 -12.74 9.27 -0.22
CA ILE A 390 -13.21 10.53 0.36
C ILE A 390 -11.99 11.42 0.57
N LYS A 391 -12.09 12.65 0.10
CA LYS A 391 -11.09 13.70 0.23
C LYS A 391 -11.51 14.67 1.33
N LEU A 392 -10.75 14.76 2.42
CA LEU A 392 -10.93 15.76 3.45
C LEU A 392 -9.87 16.85 3.26
N ILE A 393 -10.33 18.07 3.07
CA ILE A 393 -9.50 19.28 2.96
C ILE A 393 -9.43 19.93 4.34
N PRO A 394 -8.31 19.89 5.04
CA PRO A 394 -8.18 20.50 6.36
C PRO A 394 -8.44 21.99 6.35
N ALA A 395 -8.94 22.54 7.45
CA ALA A 395 -9.18 23.98 7.60
C ALA A 395 -7.88 24.80 7.46
N SER A 396 -6.77 24.27 7.97
CA SER A 396 -5.43 24.83 7.81
C SER A 396 -4.37 23.71 7.88
N SER A 397 -3.10 24.06 7.64
CA SER A 397 -1.96 23.17 7.91
C SER A 397 -1.83 22.81 9.38
N ASP A 398 -2.32 23.67 10.29
CA ASP A 398 -2.11 23.55 11.73
C ASP A 398 -2.98 22.43 12.38
N ILE A 399 -3.91 21.85 11.61
CA ILE A 399 -4.76 20.75 12.07
C ILE A 399 -4.68 19.51 11.18
N ALA A 400 -4.08 19.60 10.00
CA ALA A 400 -4.05 18.52 9.03
C ALA A 400 -3.41 17.24 9.58
N GLY A 401 -2.26 17.38 10.21
CA GLY A 401 -1.54 16.27 10.83
C GLY A 401 -2.28 15.70 12.04
N TYR A 402 -2.93 16.55 12.83
CA TYR A 402 -3.72 16.13 13.99
C TYR A 402 -4.93 15.28 13.57
N ILE A 403 -5.65 15.69 12.52
CA ILE A 403 -6.75 14.91 11.93
C ILE A 403 -6.26 13.52 11.52
N TYR A 404 -5.15 13.47 10.80
CA TYR A 404 -4.55 12.20 10.36
C TYR A 404 -4.15 11.32 11.55
N ALA A 405 -3.44 11.88 12.55
CA ALA A 405 -3.02 11.14 13.74
C ALA A 405 -4.21 10.50 14.45
N TYR A 406 -5.29 11.27 14.67
CA TYR A 406 -6.50 10.79 15.34
C TYR A 406 -7.22 9.70 14.54
N LEU A 407 -7.46 9.91 13.24
CA LEU A 407 -8.19 8.96 12.40
C LEU A 407 -7.43 7.64 12.17
N GLN A 408 -6.10 7.64 12.29
CA GLN A 408 -5.27 6.43 12.26
C GLN A 408 -5.38 5.58 13.53
N THR A 409 -5.91 6.15 14.62
CA THR A 409 -6.08 5.39 15.86
C THR A 409 -7.25 4.40 15.76
N PRO A 410 -7.27 3.32 16.58
CA PRO A 410 -8.44 2.47 16.72
C PRO A 410 -9.73 3.24 17.09
N TYR A 411 -9.60 4.37 17.78
CA TYR A 411 -10.71 5.24 18.17
C TYR A 411 -11.35 5.96 16.97
N GLY A 412 -10.52 6.52 16.08
CA GLY A 412 -10.98 7.08 14.82
C GLY A 412 -11.50 6.02 13.87
N GLU A 413 -10.78 4.89 13.71
CA GLU A 413 -11.21 3.78 12.87
C GLU A 413 -12.58 3.21 13.27
N ALA A 414 -12.83 3.04 14.58
CA ALA A 414 -14.11 2.54 15.08
C ALA A 414 -15.27 3.47 14.75
N GLN A 415 -15.07 4.80 14.85
CA GLN A 415 -16.10 5.77 14.50
C GLN A 415 -16.38 5.80 13.00
N ILE A 416 -15.34 5.76 12.16
CA ILE A 416 -15.52 5.66 10.70
C ILE A 416 -16.30 4.40 10.34
N LYS A 417 -15.96 3.26 10.93
CA LYS A 417 -16.65 1.98 10.69
C LYS A 417 -18.11 2.01 11.16
N ARG A 418 -18.42 2.70 12.24
CA ARG A 418 -19.81 2.89 12.69
C ARG A 418 -20.68 3.55 11.62
N GLU A 419 -20.10 4.48 10.88
CA GLU A 419 -20.84 5.24 9.87
C GLU A 419 -21.12 4.42 8.59
N THR A 420 -20.63 3.18 8.48
CA THR A 420 -20.90 2.33 7.31
C THR A 420 -22.39 2.06 7.12
N TYR A 421 -22.78 1.97 5.86
CA TYR A 421 -24.10 1.55 5.42
C TYR A 421 -24.00 0.71 4.15
N GLY A 422 -25.08 0.04 3.78
CA GLY A 422 -25.14 -0.83 2.60
C GLY A 422 -25.57 -2.24 2.95
N ALA A 423 -26.26 -2.91 2.03
CA ALA A 423 -26.80 -4.25 2.25
C ALA A 423 -25.92 -5.38 1.65
N VAL A 424 -25.16 -5.08 0.58
CA VAL A 424 -24.32 -6.05 -0.14
C VAL A 424 -22.87 -5.62 -0.09
N VAL A 425 -22.62 -4.33 -0.23
CA VAL A 425 -21.30 -3.74 -0.12
C VAL A 425 -21.37 -2.62 0.89
N ASP A 426 -20.63 -2.74 1.96
CA ASP A 426 -20.48 -1.68 2.93
C ASP A 426 -19.78 -0.48 2.28
N MET A 427 -20.29 0.71 2.56
CA MET A 427 -19.74 1.99 2.08
C MET A 427 -19.95 3.09 3.11
N ILE A 428 -19.19 4.17 2.94
CA ILE A 428 -19.38 5.44 3.66
C ILE A 428 -19.39 6.58 2.65
N ASP A 429 -19.97 7.72 3.01
CA ASP A 429 -19.97 8.92 2.19
C ASP A 429 -19.38 10.14 2.93
N ASP A 430 -19.32 11.26 2.26
CA ASP A 430 -18.79 12.53 2.79
C ASP A 430 -19.63 13.06 3.95
N ASN A 431 -20.97 12.91 3.91
CA ASN A 431 -21.85 13.28 5.02
C ASN A 431 -21.57 12.41 6.26
N SER A 432 -21.43 11.12 6.07
CA SER A 432 -21.09 10.17 7.15
C SER A 432 -19.76 10.55 7.80
N ILE A 433 -18.73 10.84 6.99
CA ILE A 433 -17.42 11.27 7.50
C ILE A 433 -17.50 12.63 8.19
N SER A 434 -18.34 13.57 7.70
CA SER A 434 -18.52 14.87 8.33
C SER A 434 -19.03 14.75 9.77
N ASN A 435 -19.76 13.69 10.11
CA ASN A 435 -20.31 13.43 11.45
C ASN A 435 -19.34 12.70 12.40
N VAL A 436 -18.21 12.21 11.90
CA VAL A 436 -17.18 11.57 12.74
C VAL A 436 -16.65 12.58 13.75
N SER A 437 -16.68 12.20 15.03
CA SER A 437 -16.23 13.09 16.11
C SER A 437 -14.71 13.13 16.20
N ILE A 438 -14.18 14.33 16.47
CA ILE A 438 -12.77 14.56 16.74
C ILE A 438 -12.60 15.37 18.04
N PRO A 439 -11.74 14.93 18.98
CA PRO A 439 -11.46 15.71 20.18
C PRO A 439 -10.53 16.87 19.87
N LEU A 440 -10.79 18.04 20.45
CA LEU A 440 -9.82 19.14 20.57
C LEU A 440 -9.18 19.05 21.96
N LEU A 441 -7.85 19.10 22.02
CA LEU A 441 -7.12 18.89 23.27
C LEU A 441 -7.21 20.13 24.18
N LYS A 442 -7.17 19.91 25.51
CA LYS A 442 -7.10 20.98 26.51
C LYS A 442 -5.79 21.78 26.37
N ASP A 443 -4.70 21.08 26.05
CA ASP A 443 -3.42 21.72 25.79
C ASP A 443 -3.21 21.86 24.26
N ALA A 444 -3.41 23.09 23.77
CA ALA A 444 -3.23 23.43 22.37
C ALA A 444 -1.79 23.23 21.90
N SER A 445 -0.79 23.32 22.80
CA SER A 445 0.61 23.10 22.43
C SER A 445 0.90 21.64 22.14
N VAL A 446 0.28 20.72 22.87
CA VAL A 446 0.35 19.27 22.60
C VAL A 446 -0.34 18.94 21.27
N GLN A 447 -1.51 19.53 21.01
CA GLN A 447 -2.23 19.35 19.73
C GLN A 447 -1.37 19.83 18.55
N SER A 448 -0.76 21.02 18.67
CA SER A 448 0.18 21.53 17.66
C SER A 448 1.38 20.61 17.49
N ARG A 449 1.96 20.11 18.58
CA ARG A 449 3.11 19.18 18.51
C ARG A 449 2.74 17.88 17.79
N ILE A 450 1.57 17.31 18.05
CA ILE A 450 1.06 16.13 17.32
C ILE A 450 0.93 16.43 15.83
N ASN A 451 0.34 17.57 15.48
CA ASN A 451 0.23 18.03 14.10
C ASN A 451 1.59 18.09 13.41
N ASP A 452 2.56 18.76 14.04
CA ASP A 452 3.89 19.00 13.48
C ASP A 452 4.66 17.70 13.27
N LEU A 453 4.59 16.75 14.20
CA LEU A 453 5.18 15.42 14.06
C LEU A 453 4.67 14.69 12.83
N VAL A 454 3.36 14.77 12.56
CA VAL A 454 2.76 14.14 11.37
C VAL A 454 3.19 14.85 10.09
N LEU A 455 3.21 16.18 10.07
CA LEU A 455 3.66 16.93 8.90
C LEU A 455 5.14 16.68 8.60
N GLU A 456 5.99 16.61 9.64
CA GLU A 456 7.39 16.21 9.51
C GLU A 456 7.50 14.78 8.96
N ALA A 457 6.71 13.83 9.47
CA ALA A 457 6.65 12.48 8.95
C ALA A 457 6.27 12.45 7.46
N ASN A 458 5.30 13.28 7.04
CA ASN A 458 4.90 13.38 5.63
C ASN A 458 6.02 13.98 4.76
N ALA A 459 6.76 14.94 5.27
CA ALA A 459 7.94 15.49 4.58
C ALA A 459 9.08 14.46 4.45
N LEU A 460 9.30 13.61 5.47
CA LEU A 460 10.25 12.49 5.40
C LEU A 460 9.82 11.45 4.36
N ARG A 461 8.53 11.15 4.24
CA ARG A 461 7.97 10.28 3.19
C ARG A 461 8.27 10.80 1.78
N TYR A 462 8.16 12.10 1.58
CA TYR A 462 8.54 12.70 0.30
C TYR A 462 10.05 12.58 0.03
N LYS A 463 10.90 12.80 1.02
CA LYS A 463 12.36 12.58 0.89
C LYS A 463 12.68 11.10 0.60
N ALA A 464 11.97 10.16 1.25
CA ALA A 464 12.11 8.74 1.01
C ALA A 464 11.75 8.37 -0.44
N TYR A 465 10.65 8.93 -0.95
CA TYR A 465 10.27 8.79 -2.35
C TYR A 465 11.37 9.27 -3.31
N LEU A 466 11.95 10.45 -3.06
CA LEU A 466 13.01 10.98 -3.89
C LEU A 466 14.25 10.08 -3.90
N LYS A 467 14.62 9.51 -2.74
CA LYS A 467 15.74 8.55 -2.65
C LYS A 467 15.47 7.25 -3.40
N GLU A 468 14.26 6.76 -3.35
CA GLU A 468 13.88 5.59 -4.15
C GLU A 468 13.91 5.88 -5.65
N GLN A 469 13.40 7.05 -6.09
CA GLN A 469 13.49 7.46 -7.50
C GLN A 469 14.94 7.63 -7.97
N GLU A 470 15.82 8.15 -7.12
CA GLU A 470 17.26 8.22 -7.40
C GLU A 470 17.85 6.84 -7.67
N ALA A 471 17.57 5.85 -6.82
CA ALA A 471 18.03 4.48 -7.00
C ALA A 471 17.50 3.83 -8.29
N LEU A 472 16.20 4.04 -8.58
CA LEU A 472 15.58 3.51 -9.80
C LEU A 472 16.17 4.17 -11.06
N GLN A 473 16.42 5.48 -11.04
CA GLN A 473 17.06 6.18 -12.16
C GLN A 473 18.49 5.68 -12.40
N GLN A 474 19.28 5.45 -11.35
CA GLN A 474 20.61 4.86 -11.47
C GLN A 474 20.55 3.44 -12.06
N MET A 475 19.60 2.62 -11.62
CA MET A 475 19.42 1.27 -12.17
C MET A 475 18.98 1.30 -13.63
N GLU A 476 18.08 2.21 -14.01
CA GLU A 476 17.70 2.43 -15.41
C GLU A 476 18.91 2.86 -16.27
N ALA A 477 19.83 3.65 -15.73
CA ALA A 477 21.08 4.01 -16.42
C ALA A 477 21.97 2.79 -16.62
N VAL A 478 22.08 1.89 -15.63
CA VAL A 478 22.79 0.60 -15.79
C VAL A 478 22.17 -0.23 -16.90
N LEU A 479 20.84 -0.32 -16.97
CA LEU A 479 20.12 -1.11 -17.99
C LEU A 479 20.16 -0.49 -19.39
N LYS A 480 20.41 0.81 -19.50
CA LYS A 480 20.55 1.55 -20.77
C LYS A 480 21.97 1.70 -21.24
N ALA A 481 22.96 1.32 -20.44
CA ALA A 481 24.35 1.26 -20.88
C ALA A 481 24.46 0.21 -22.00
N LEU A 482 24.75 0.68 -23.21
CA LEU A 482 24.90 -0.14 -24.44
C LEU A 482 26.35 -0.08 -24.91
#